data_06088036c038825f97c209dc09b5b369
#
_entry.id   06088036c038825f97c209dc09b5b369
#
_cell.length_a   1.000
_cell.length_b   1.000
_cell.length_c   1.000
_cell.angle_alpha   90.00
_cell.angle_beta   90.00
_cell.angle_gamma   90.00
#
_symmetry.space_group_name_H-M   'P 1'
#
loop_
_entity.id
_entity.type
_entity.pdbx_description
1 polymer ?
#
loop_
_entity_poly.entity_id
_entity_poly.type
_entity_poly.pdbx_seq_one_letter_code
_entity_poly.pdbx_strand_id
1 'polypeptide(L)'
;GCDALALAGGHVSVLLDRMRLFGVAELSGEMPVFAWSAGAMVAGEQVVLFHDAPPQGAGNAEILDEGLGLCRGVLAFPHARRRLRTDDVVRVSLLARRFAPLRCLAMDDHARVDFDAGGRATVRLARELRLDGTVAEVLAP
;
A
#
# COMPACT_ATOMS: atom_id res chain seq x y z
N GLY A 1 -3.02 3.61 28.72
CA GLY A 1 -3.44 3.87 27.34
C GLY A 1 -2.22 4.05 26.46
N CYS A 2 -2.38 3.97 25.17
CA CYS A 2 -1.36 4.35 24.19
C CYS A 2 -1.86 5.57 23.39
N ASP A 3 -0.93 6.40 22.93
CA ASP A 3 -1.23 7.66 22.25
C ASP A 3 -1.10 7.55 20.72
N ALA A 4 -0.62 6.43 20.23
CA ALA A 4 -0.49 6.12 18.82
C ALA A 4 -0.39 4.61 18.57
N LEU A 5 -0.72 4.19 17.37
CA LEU A 5 -0.59 2.81 16.89
C LEU A 5 0.51 2.72 15.84
N ALA A 6 1.38 1.70 15.94
CA ALA A 6 2.41 1.41 14.96
C ALA A 6 2.19 0.03 14.31
N LEU A 7 1.99 0.00 13.00
CA LEU A 7 1.82 -1.21 12.20
C LEU A 7 3.11 -1.49 11.43
N ALA A 8 3.88 -2.45 11.91
CA ALA A 8 5.17 -2.83 11.33
C ALA A 8 5.04 -3.76 10.12
N GLY A 9 6.18 -4.09 9.52
CA GLY A 9 6.29 -5.07 8.45
C GLY A 9 6.16 -6.52 8.94
N GLY A 10 6.24 -7.45 7.99
CA GLY A 10 6.15 -8.89 8.22
C GLY A 10 5.41 -9.60 7.09
N HIS A 11 4.84 -10.76 7.38
CA HIS A 11 4.03 -11.48 6.40
C HIS A 11 2.63 -10.85 6.33
N VAL A 12 2.27 -10.32 5.16
CA VAL A 12 1.09 -9.47 4.99
C VAL A 12 -0.22 -10.17 5.36
N SER A 13 -0.41 -11.44 4.96
CA SER A 13 -1.65 -12.18 5.28
C SER A 13 -1.77 -12.46 6.78
N VAL A 14 -0.69 -12.89 7.42
CA VAL A 14 -0.67 -13.13 8.86
C VAL A 14 -0.94 -11.84 9.63
N LEU A 15 -0.38 -10.73 9.18
CA LEU A 15 -0.62 -9.42 9.79
C LEU A 15 -2.08 -9.02 9.65
N LEU A 16 -2.66 -9.13 8.45
CA LEU A 16 -4.07 -8.81 8.21
C LEU A 16 -5.01 -9.62 9.11
N ASP A 17 -4.82 -10.95 9.14
CA ASP A 17 -5.63 -11.84 9.98
C ASP A 17 -5.57 -11.46 11.47
N ARG A 18 -4.36 -11.13 11.96
CA ARG A 18 -4.17 -10.70 13.35
C ARG A 18 -4.84 -9.37 13.63
N MET A 19 -4.68 -8.38 12.75
CA MET A 19 -5.30 -7.07 12.93
C MET A 19 -6.83 -7.17 12.93
N ARG A 20 -7.41 -8.00 12.08
CA ARG A 20 -8.85 -8.27 12.06
C ARG A 20 -9.32 -9.00 13.31
N LEU A 21 -8.61 -10.08 13.70
CA LEU A 21 -8.94 -10.86 14.89
C LEU A 21 -9.04 -10.02 16.16
N PHE A 22 -8.16 -9.02 16.28
CA PHE A 22 -8.14 -8.14 17.45
C PHE A 22 -8.91 -6.83 17.26
N GLY A 23 -9.65 -6.65 16.15
CA GLY A 23 -10.44 -5.44 15.89
C GLY A 23 -9.61 -4.16 15.88
N VAL A 24 -8.40 -4.21 15.29
CA VAL A 24 -7.43 -3.10 15.40
C VAL A 24 -7.95 -1.84 14.71
N ALA A 25 -8.73 -1.96 13.63
CA ALA A 25 -9.30 -0.80 12.97
C ALA A 25 -10.26 -0.02 13.89
N GLU A 26 -11.10 -0.73 14.62
CA GLU A 26 -12.05 -0.17 15.58
C GLU A 26 -11.32 0.37 16.83
N LEU A 27 -10.32 -0.37 17.31
CA LEU A 27 -9.53 0.03 18.48
C LEU A 27 -8.64 1.25 18.21
N SER A 28 -8.22 1.46 16.97
CA SER A 28 -7.40 2.64 16.62
C SER A 28 -8.19 3.95 16.81
N GLY A 29 -9.48 3.94 16.54
CA GLY A 29 -10.34 5.12 16.71
C GLY A 29 -9.74 6.37 16.06
N GLU A 30 -9.53 7.42 16.87
CA GLU A 30 -8.90 8.68 16.43
C GLU A 30 -7.38 8.73 16.69
N MET A 31 -6.77 7.62 17.15
CA MET A 31 -5.32 7.60 17.40
C MET A 31 -4.54 7.77 16.10
N PRO A 32 -3.41 8.51 16.12
CA PRO A 32 -2.47 8.51 15.01
C PRO A 32 -1.97 7.09 14.71
N VAL A 33 -2.01 6.69 13.45
CA VAL A 33 -1.53 5.40 12.99
C VAL A 33 -0.30 5.58 12.12
N PHE A 34 0.80 4.92 12.47
CA PHE A 34 2.03 4.86 11.69
C PHE A 34 2.16 3.47 11.10
N ALA A 35 2.25 3.36 9.79
CA ALA A 35 2.27 2.08 9.09
C ALA A 35 3.39 2.02 8.06
N TRP A 36 4.15 0.92 8.00
CA TRP A 36 5.20 0.72 7.01
C TRP A 36 5.27 -0.72 6.52
N SER A 37 5.78 -0.93 5.31
CA SER A 37 5.91 -2.24 4.67
C SER A 37 4.56 -2.98 4.64
N ALA A 38 4.47 -4.20 5.19
CA ALA A 38 3.20 -4.94 5.27
C ALA A 38 2.13 -4.18 6.07
N GLY A 39 2.52 -3.41 7.09
CA GLY A 39 1.62 -2.53 7.84
C GLY A 39 0.95 -1.49 6.95
N ALA A 40 1.71 -0.85 6.05
CA ALA A 40 1.15 0.09 5.08
C ALA A 40 0.20 -0.58 4.08
N MET A 41 0.47 -1.83 3.71
CA MET A 41 -0.40 -2.60 2.82
C MET A 41 -1.74 -2.94 3.49
N VAL A 42 -1.71 -3.44 4.73
CA VAL A 42 -2.94 -3.82 5.45
C VAL A 42 -3.78 -2.62 5.90
N ALA A 43 -3.17 -1.45 6.06
CA ALA A 43 -3.89 -0.22 6.42
C ALA A 43 -4.81 0.30 5.30
N GLY A 44 -4.57 -0.07 4.05
CA GLY A 44 -5.37 0.34 2.89
C GLY A 44 -6.77 -0.28 2.82
N GLU A 45 -7.48 0.03 1.74
CA GLU A 45 -8.79 -0.58 1.41
C GLU A 45 -8.63 -1.97 0.80
N GLN A 46 -7.56 -2.20 0.06
CA GLN A 46 -7.23 -3.49 -0.54
C GLN A 46 -5.82 -3.90 -0.16
N VAL A 47 -5.63 -5.17 0.07
CA VAL A 47 -4.32 -5.77 0.35
C VAL A 47 -3.87 -6.60 -0.83
N VAL A 48 -2.66 -6.32 -1.28
CA VAL A 48 -2.04 -7.00 -2.42
C VAL A 48 -0.97 -7.96 -1.91
N LEU A 49 -0.99 -9.18 -2.42
CA LEU A 49 0.05 -10.16 -2.17
C LEU A 49 1.11 -10.11 -3.26
N PHE A 50 2.37 -10.00 -2.86
CA PHE A 50 3.53 -10.17 -3.72
C PHE A 50 4.21 -11.49 -3.41
N HIS A 51 4.46 -12.27 -4.45
CA HIS A 51 5.29 -13.47 -4.35
C HIS A 51 6.75 -13.10 -4.59
N ASP A 52 7.48 -12.78 -3.53
CA ASP A 52 8.85 -12.25 -3.63
C ASP A 52 9.87 -13.24 -4.21
N ALA A 53 9.62 -14.55 -4.09
CA ALA A 53 10.50 -15.59 -4.62
C ALA A 53 9.72 -16.86 -5.05
N PRO A 54 8.76 -16.76 -5.97
CA PRO A 54 8.02 -17.94 -6.40
C PRO A 54 8.89 -18.87 -7.26
N PRO A 55 8.72 -20.19 -7.17
CA PRO A 55 9.47 -21.15 -7.97
C PRO A 55 9.29 -20.97 -9.49
N GLN A 56 8.16 -20.40 -9.89
CA GLN A 56 7.78 -20.14 -11.28
C GLN A 56 8.34 -18.81 -11.85
N GLY A 57 9.15 -18.08 -11.08
CA GLY A 57 9.63 -16.75 -11.44
C GLY A 57 8.75 -15.64 -10.87
N ALA A 58 9.05 -14.40 -11.26
CA ALA A 58 8.34 -13.23 -10.76
C ALA A 58 6.85 -13.25 -11.12
N GLY A 59 6.02 -13.48 -10.14
CA GLY A 59 4.56 -13.46 -10.27
C GLY A 59 4.00 -12.04 -10.41
N ASN A 60 2.72 -11.97 -10.75
CA ASN A 60 1.97 -10.73 -10.70
C ASN A 60 1.48 -10.48 -9.27
N ALA A 61 1.30 -9.19 -8.93
CA ALA A 61 0.62 -8.83 -7.70
C ALA A 61 -0.84 -9.31 -7.73
N GLU A 62 -1.29 -9.93 -6.66
CA GLU A 62 -2.65 -10.47 -6.54
C GLU A 62 -3.40 -9.78 -5.42
N ILE A 63 -4.72 -9.60 -5.60
CA ILE A 63 -5.57 -9.14 -4.50
C ILE A 63 -5.65 -10.27 -3.50
N LEU A 64 -5.20 -10.02 -2.27
CA LEU A 64 -5.32 -10.97 -1.18
C LEU A 64 -6.71 -10.88 -0.55
N ASP A 65 -7.10 -9.66 -0.15
CA ASP A 65 -8.36 -9.40 0.54
C ASP A 65 -8.60 -7.89 0.68
N GLU A 66 -9.70 -7.50 1.31
CA GLU A 66 -9.93 -6.15 1.82
C GLU A 66 -8.94 -5.84 2.95
N GLY A 67 -8.53 -4.59 3.08
CA GLY A 67 -7.67 -4.12 4.15
C GLY A 67 -8.44 -3.63 5.38
N LEU A 68 -7.75 -2.88 6.24
CA LEU A 68 -8.35 -2.28 7.43
C LEU A 68 -9.16 -1.02 7.13
N GLY A 69 -9.07 -0.46 5.91
CA GLY A 69 -9.80 0.74 5.52
C GLY A 69 -9.38 2.03 6.20
N LEU A 70 -8.22 2.04 6.86
CA LEU A 70 -7.67 3.22 7.54
C LEU A 70 -7.16 4.27 6.54
N CYS A 71 -6.71 3.83 5.38
CA CYS A 71 -6.17 4.65 4.30
C CYS A 71 -6.99 4.42 3.03
N ARG A 72 -7.67 5.45 2.52
CA ARG A 72 -8.58 5.32 1.38
C ARG A 72 -8.03 5.96 0.10
N GLY A 73 -8.48 5.44 -1.04
CA GLY A 73 -8.15 5.97 -2.37
C GLY A 73 -6.72 5.71 -2.83
N VAL A 74 -5.91 5.03 -2.01
CA VAL A 74 -4.51 4.73 -2.28
C VAL A 74 -4.22 3.26 -2.08
N LEU A 75 -3.45 2.68 -2.99
CA LEU A 75 -2.87 1.36 -2.87
C LEU A 75 -1.34 1.49 -2.75
N ALA A 76 -0.80 1.15 -1.59
CA ALA A 76 0.63 1.25 -1.33
C ALA A 76 1.38 0.00 -1.82
N PHE A 77 2.41 0.22 -2.66
CA PHE A 77 3.36 -0.81 -3.08
C PHE A 77 4.72 -0.55 -2.43
N PRO A 78 4.96 -1.02 -1.19
CA PRO A 78 6.24 -0.85 -0.52
C PRO A 78 7.33 -1.71 -1.19
N HIS A 79 8.58 -1.24 -1.07
CA HIS A 79 9.74 -1.87 -1.69
C HIS A 79 9.61 -1.97 -3.23
N ALA A 80 9.09 -0.92 -3.84
CA ALA A 80 8.67 -0.89 -5.23
C ALA A 80 9.81 -1.22 -6.20
N ARG A 81 11.02 -0.71 -5.97
CA ARG A 81 12.20 -1.02 -6.81
C ARG A 81 12.50 -2.51 -6.88
N ARG A 82 12.25 -3.23 -5.79
CA ARG A 82 12.49 -4.67 -5.71
C ARG A 82 11.35 -5.49 -6.33
N ARG A 83 10.10 -5.04 -6.17
CA ARG A 83 8.89 -5.81 -6.45
C ARG A 83 8.22 -5.47 -7.78
N LEU A 84 8.29 -4.18 -8.15
CA LEU A 84 7.66 -3.69 -9.37
C LEU A 84 8.73 -3.47 -10.44
N ARG A 85 8.51 -4.02 -11.60
CA ARG A 85 9.28 -3.70 -12.80
C ARG A 85 8.75 -2.41 -13.39
N THR A 86 9.13 -1.28 -12.79
CA THR A 86 8.61 0.05 -13.16
C THR A 86 9.16 0.56 -14.50
N ASP A 87 10.09 -0.15 -15.11
CA ASP A 87 10.61 0.00 -16.47
C ASP A 87 9.75 -0.69 -17.53
N ASP A 88 8.85 -1.59 -17.13
CA ASP A 88 7.95 -2.32 -18.01
C ASP A 88 6.61 -1.59 -18.14
N VAL A 89 6.46 -0.81 -19.21
CA VAL A 89 5.26 0.00 -19.50
C VAL A 89 3.97 -0.80 -19.50
N VAL A 90 4.00 -2.02 -20.07
CA VAL A 90 2.80 -2.88 -20.13
C VAL A 90 2.42 -3.34 -18.74
N ARG A 91 3.39 -3.78 -17.95
CA ARG A 91 3.15 -4.22 -16.57
C ARG A 91 2.64 -3.09 -15.69
N VAL A 92 3.22 -1.90 -15.79
CA VAL A 92 2.75 -0.71 -15.05
C VAL A 92 1.32 -0.37 -15.42
N SER A 93 0.99 -0.33 -16.72
CA SER A 93 -0.37 -0.08 -17.21
C SER A 93 -1.36 -1.12 -16.68
N LEU A 94 -1.01 -2.41 -16.74
CA LEU A 94 -1.86 -3.48 -16.24
C LEU A 94 -2.12 -3.37 -14.73
N LEU A 95 -1.09 -3.08 -13.93
CA LEU A 95 -1.25 -2.86 -12.49
C LEU A 95 -2.14 -1.66 -12.19
N ALA A 96 -1.89 -0.52 -12.83
CA ALA A 96 -2.68 0.68 -12.63
C ALA A 96 -4.17 0.47 -13.02
N ARG A 97 -4.43 -0.23 -14.11
CA ARG A 97 -5.81 -0.56 -14.55
C ARG A 97 -6.50 -1.56 -13.64
N ARG A 98 -5.76 -2.58 -13.19
CA ARG A 98 -6.32 -3.64 -12.33
C ARG A 98 -6.85 -3.10 -11.02
N PHE A 99 -6.18 -2.13 -10.45
CA PHE A 99 -6.51 -1.58 -9.14
C PHE A 99 -7.26 -0.24 -9.20
N ALA A 100 -7.56 0.27 -10.40
CA ALA A 100 -8.39 1.47 -10.52
C ALA A 100 -9.75 1.27 -9.82
N PRO A 101 -10.30 2.28 -9.12
CA PRO A 101 -9.87 3.69 -9.13
C PRO A 101 -8.78 4.05 -8.10
N LEU A 102 -8.22 3.09 -7.36
CA LEU A 102 -7.18 3.37 -6.37
C LEU A 102 -5.91 3.90 -7.05
N ARG A 103 -5.30 4.90 -6.45
CA ARG A 103 -4.00 5.42 -6.87
C ARG A 103 -2.91 4.44 -6.45
N CYS A 104 -2.25 3.82 -7.41
CA CYS A 104 -1.16 2.86 -7.17
C CYS A 104 0.15 3.60 -6.91
N LEU A 105 0.63 3.61 -5.68
CA LEU A 105 1.84 4.31 -5.28
C LEU A 105 3.02 3.36 -5.09
N ALA A 106 4.02 3.51 -5.93
CA ALA A 106 5.32 2.86 -5.77
C ALA A 106 6.12 3.58 -4.68
N MET A 107 6.33 2.90 -3.56
CA MET A 107 6.94 3.47 -2.36
C MET A 107 8.26 2.76 -2.07
N ASP A 108 9.33 3.51 -2.07
CA ASP A 108 10.66 3.10 -1.64
C ASP A 108 11.06 3.89 -0.38
N ASP A 109 12.33 3.83 0.00
CA ASP A 109 12.84 4.56 1.14
C ASP A 109 12.51 6.05 1.06
N HIS A 110 12.11 6.63 2.19
CA HIS A 110 11.66 8.02 2.34
C HIS A 110 10.30 8.38 1.71
N ALA A 111 9.67 7.48 0.94
CA ALA A 111 8.31 7.70 0.45
C ALA A 111 7.31 7.68 1.60
N ARG A 112 6.39 8.65 1.60
CA ARG A 112 5.40 8.80 2.65
C ARG A 112 4.06 9.25 2.09
N VAL A 113 2.99 8.75 2.68
CA VAL A 113 1.64 9.24 2.47
C VAL A 113 1.03 9.57 3.82
N ASP A 114 0.60 10.80 4.00
CA ASP A 114 -0.09 11.28 5.18
C ASP A 114 -1.59 11.39 4.86
N PHE A 115 -2.42 10.93 5.78
CA PHE A 115 -3.87 11.12 5.72
C PHE A 115 -4.28 12.02 6.87
N ASP A 116 -5.05 13.07 6.57
CA ASP A 116 -5.67 13.90 7.60
C ASP A 116 -6.97 13.26 8.14
N ALA A 117 -7.56 13.87 9.15
CA ALA A 117 -8.81 13.39 9.75
C ALA A 117 -9.99 13.35 8.76
N GLY A 118 -9.93 14.09 7.67
CA GLY A 118 -10.91 14.07 6.57
C GLY A 118 -10.62 12.97 5.53
N GLY A 119 -9.55 12.19 5.70
CA GLY A 119 -9.13 11.13 4.78
C GLY A 119 -8.42 11.66 3.52
N ARG A 120 -8.04 12.93 3.48
CA ARG A 120 -7.29 13.51 2.36
C ARG A 120 -5.84 13.05 2.41
N ALA A 121 -5.37 12.45 1.32
CA ALA A 121 -4.00 11.99 1.19
C ALA A 121 -3.04 13.10 0.71
N THR A 122 -1.91 13.26 1.41
CA THR A 122 -0.75 14.05 0.96
C THR A 122 0.40 13.10 0.70
N VAL A 123 0.88 13.05 -0.54
CA VAL A 123 1.94 12.13 -0.98
C VAL A 123 3.27 12.85 -1.05
N ARG A 124 4.35 12.23 -0.55
CA ARG A 124 5.71 12.76 -0.58
C ARG A 124 6.68 11.70 -1.07
N LEU A 125 7.52 12.03 -2.03
CA LEU A 125 8.61 11.18 -2.54
C LEU A 125 8.16 9.79 -3.00
N ALA A 126 6.87 9.60 -3.28
CA ALA A 126 6.35 8.39 -3.90
C ALA A 126 6.13 8.62 -5.40
N ARG A 127 6.10 7.54 -6.15
CA ARG A 127 5.82 7.57 -7.59
C ARG A 127 4.48 6.90 -7.85
N GLU A 128 3.68 7.45 -8.73
CA GLU A 128 2.37 6.90 -9.09
C GLU A 128 2.45 6.13 -10.40
N LEU A 129 1.89 4.91 -10.41
CA LEU A 129 1.71 4.13 -11.62
C LEU A 129 0.52 4.67 -12.40
N ARG A 130 0.73 5.02 -13.66
CA ARG A 130 -0.30 5.61 -14.53
C ARG A 130 -0.93 4.58 -15.45
N LEU A 131 -2.17 4.83 -15.87
CA LEU A 131 -2.92 3.96 -16.79
C LEU A 131 -2.24 3.81 -18.17
N ASP A 132 -1.44 4.78 -18.58
CA ASP A 132 -0.67 4.78 -19.82
C ASP A 132 0.65 3.98 -19.70
N GLY A 133 0.94 3.44 -18.51
CA GLY A 133 2.15 2.68 -18.23
C GLY A 133 3.36 3.52 -17.80
N THR A 134 3.19 4.82 -17.68
CA THR A 134 4.24 5.68 -17.13
C THR A 134 4.25 5.64 -15.60
N VAL A 135 5.39 5.99 -15.02
CA VAL A 135 5.55 6.16 -13.57
C VAL A 135 5.96 7.60 -13.32
N ALA A 136 5.12 8.35 -12.66
CA ALA A 136 5.32 9.77 -12.41
C ALA A 136 5.59 10.05 -10.93
N GLU A 137 6.50 10.97 -10.64
CA GLU A 137 6.62 11.51 -9.29
C GLU A 137 5.36 12.25 -8.89
N VAL A 138 4.89 12.02 -7.69
CA VAL A 138 3.77 12.78 -7.14
C VAL A 138 4.36 14.04 -6.52
N LEU A 139 4.13 15.16 -7.19
CA LEU A 139 4.49 16.47 -6.63
C LEU A 139 3.51 16.77 -5.48
N ALA A 140 4.06 17.18 -4.34
CA ALA A 140 3.23 17.72 -3.28
C ALA A 140 2.50 18.98 -3.80
N PRO A 141 1.23 19.17 -3.45
CA PRO A 141 0.49 20.37 -3.81
C PRO A 141 1.10 21.63 -3.16
#